data_4a30c530d85f69f7db8bf65298218179
#
_entry.id   4a30c530d85f69f7db8bf65298218179
#
_cell.length_a   1.000
_cell.length_b   1.000
_cell.length_c   1.000
_cell.angle_alpha   90.00
_cell.angle_beta   90.00
_cell.angle_gamma   90.00
#
_symmetry.space_group_name_H-M   'P 1'
#
loop_
_entity.id
_entity.type
_entity.pdbx_description
1 polymer ?
#
loop_
_entity_poly.entity_id
_entity_poly.type
_entity_poly.pdbx_seq_one_letter_code
_entity_poly.pdbx_strand_id
1 'polypeptide(L)'
;MAEQSNLRGIGAVVLATGAFVANDSCMKLALSDAPPLQVLIMRGIAACLWCLPILLILGHGRDLPKVFNRWVALRSLCEVFAILSFILALNEMPIADITAIAQIAPLLVLLGIWLFFGDRIGMLRLALIGVGITGALLVAQPGSEAASPMAILGFFTALGAAGRDIVTRKVPPGTPALIVTFSTLLIVMLCA
;
A
#
# COMPACT_ATOMS: atom_id res chain seq x y z
N MET A 1 -6.06 -19.57 -25.58
CA MET A 1 -6.88 -18.78 -24.62
C MET A 1 -6.11 -18.40 -23.34
N ALA A 2 -5.27 -19.27 -22.76
CA ALA A 2 -4.48 -18.94 -21.55
C ALA A 2 -3.42 -17.83 -21.77
N GLU A 3 -2.78 -17.80 -22.92
CA GLU A 3 -1.73 -16.83 -23.25
C GLU A 3 -2.27 -15.40 -23.44
N GLN A 4 -3.44 -15.24 -24.04
CA GLN A 4 -4.11 -13.94 -24.17
C GLN A 4 -4.63 -13.41 -22.83
N SER A 5 -5.00 -14.28 -21.90
CA SER A 5 -5.38 -13.95 -20.53
C SER A 5 -4.16 -13.43 -19.75
N ASN A 6 -2.99 -14.04 -19.93
CA ASN A 6 -1.74 -13.61 -19.29
C ASN A 6 -1.28 -12.23 -19.79
N LEU A 7 -1.33 -11.96 -21.09
CA LEU A 7 -0.93 -10.66 -21.66
C LEU A 7 -1.84 -9.52 -21.17
N ARG A 8 -3.15 -9.77 -21.08
CA ARG A 8 -4.09 -8.81 -20.49
C ARG A 8 -3.80 -8.54 -19.01
N GLY A 9 -3.49 -9.59 -18.25
CA GLY A 9 -3.09 -9.45 -16.83
C GLY A 9 -1.81 -8.64 -16.67
N ILE A 10 -0.78 -8.94 -17.48
CA ILE A 10 0.49 -8.19 -17.46
C ILE A 10 0.24 -6.73 -17.83
N GLY A 11 -0.52 -6.46 -18.90
CA GLY A 11 -0.86 -5.10 -19.31
C GLY A 11 -1.60 -4.31 -18.21
N ALA A 12 -2.55 -4.95 -17.53
CA ALA A 12 -3.27 -4.33 -16.41
C ALA A 12 -2.34 -3.98 -15.25
N VAL A 13 -1.39 -4.86 -14.90
CA VAL A 13 -0.41 -4.60 -13.83
C VAL A 13 0.52 -3.45 -14.22
N VAL A 14 1.03 -3.42 -15.46
CA VAL A 14 1.89 -2.33 -15.95
C VAL A 14 1.16 -0.98 -15.89
N LEU A 15 -0.10 -0.93 -16.37
CA LEU A 15 -0.91 0.28 -16.30
C LEU A 15 -1.19 0.72 -14.86
N ALA A 16 -1.52 -0.22 -13.97
CA ALA A 16 -1.74 0.07 -12.56
C ALA A 16 -0.48 0.63 -11.91
N THR A 17 0.69 0.02 -12.14
CA THR A 17 1.97 0.48 -11.60
C THR A 17 2.31 1.87 -12.13
N GLY A 18 2.12 2.12 -13.43
CA GLY A 18 2.33 3.44 -14.02
C GLY A 18 1.41 4.51 -13.40
N ALA A 19 0.14 4.17 -13.17
CA ALA A 19 -0.80 5.06 -12.49
C ALA A 19 -0.39 5.35 -11.02
N PHE A 20 0.14 4.34 -10.29
CA PHE A 20 0.69 4.56 -8.94
C PHE A 20 1.88 5.50 -8.95
N VAL A 21 2.84 5.29 -9.84
CA VAL A 21 4.02 6.17 -9.97
C VAL A 21 3.61 7.61 -10.30
N ALA A 22 2.67 7.78 -11.24
CA ALA A 22 2.14 9.11 -11.59
C ALA A 22 1.46 9.78 -10.38
N ASN A 23 0.62 9.03 -9.65
CA ASN A 23 -0.03 9.51 -8.43
C ASN A 23 1.01 9.95 -7.37
N ASP A 24 2.05 9.14 -7.13
CA ASP A 24 3.07 9.44 -6.12
C ASP A 24 3.91 10.66 -6.53
N SER A 25 4.18 10.80 -7.83
CA SER A 25 4.85 11.99 -8.38
C SER A 25 4.01 13.26 -8.20
N CYS A 26 2.70 13.18 -8.48
CA CYS A 26 1.78 14.30 -8.23
C CYS A 26 1.68 14.62 -6.72
N MET A 27 1.68 13.62 -5.86
CA MET A 27 1.72 13.84 -4.40
C MET A 27 3.01 14.54 -3.99
N LYS A 28 4.17 14.13 -4.50
CA LYS A 28 5.44 14.78 -4.20
C LYS A 28 5.45 16.25 -4.62
N LEU A 29 4.88 16.56 -5.77
CA LEU A 29 4.72 17.95 -6.22
C LEU A 29 3.77 18.74 -5.31
N ALA A 30 2.64 18.16 -4.92
CA ALA A 30 1.70 18.82 -4.02
C ALA A 30 2.28 19.10 -2.63
N LEU A 31 3.21 18.27 -2.15
CA LEU A 31 3.89 18.45 -0.87
C LEU A 31 4.85 19.64 -0.85
N SER A 32 5.21 20.22 -2.03
CA SER A 32 5.97 21.49 -2.08
C SER A 32 5.15 22.69 -1.64
N ASP A 33 3.82 22.63 -1.79
CA ASP A 33 2.92 23.77 -1.59
C ASP A 33 1.95 23.59 -0.41
N ALA A 34 1.81 22.36 0.12
CA ALA A 34 0.85 22.05 1.18
C ALA A 34 1.36 21.02 2.19
N PRO A 35 0.93 21.10 3.46
CA PRO A 35 1.27 20.13 4.48
C PRO A 35 0.81 18.71 4.12
N PRO A 36 1.55 17.64 4.54
CA PRO A 36 1.24 16.25 4.18
C PRO A 36 -0.19 15.81 4.48
N LEU A 37 -0.72 16.15 5.64
CA LEU A 37 -2.09 15.79 6.02
C LEU A 37 -3.15 16.49 5.16
N GLN A 38 -2.92 17.76 4.79
CA GLN A 38 -3.82 18.49 3.89
C GLN A 38 -3.86 17.84 2.50
N VAL A 39 -2.70 17.47 1.94
CA VAL A 39 -2.61 16.77 0.65
C VAL A 39 -3.38 15.45 0.73
N LEU A 40 -3.24 14.71 1.84
CA LEU A 40 -3.91 13.44 2.05
C LEU A 40 -5.43 13.60 2.12
N ILE A 41 -5.94 14.60 2.84
CA ILE A 41 -7.38 14.90 2.94
C ILE A 41 -7.95 15.28 1.57
N MET A 42 -7.29 16.20 0.85
CA MET A 42 -7.75 16.64 -0.48
C MET A 42 -7.80 15.46 -1.47
N ARG A 43 -6.75 14.62 -1.47
CA ARG A 43 -6.72 13.38 -2.25
C ARG A 43 -7.85 12.43 -1.86
N GLY A 44 -8.09 12.26 -0.55
CA GLY A 44 -9.15 11.42 -0.02
C GLY A 44 -10.55 11.88 -0.49
N ILE A 45 -10.82 13.17 -0.40
CA ILE A 45 -12.09 13.78 -0.87
C ILE A 45 -12.25 13.53 -2.38
N ALA A 46 -11.24 13.86 -3.20
CA ALA A 46 -11.30 13.65 -4.63
C ALA A 46 -11.53 12.17 -4.98
N ALA A 47 -10.81 11.25 -4.31
CA ALA A 47 -10.96 9.83 -4.54
C ALA A 47 -12.36 9.32 -4.13
N CYS A 48 -12.94 9.80 -3.03
CA CYS A 48 -14.30 9.46 -2.62
C CYS A 48 -15.36 9.95 -3.62
N LEU A 49 -15.20 11.19 -4.13
CA LEU A 49 -16.10 11.77 -5.13
C LEU A 49 -16.13 10.95 -6.43
N TRP A 50 -15.02 10.31 -6.80
CA TRP A 50 -14.96 9.42 -7.97
C TRP A 50 -15.38 7.99 -7.63
N CYS A 51 -14.95 7.46 -6.49
CA CYS A 51 -15.19 6.07 -6.12
C CYS A 51 -16.68 5.79 -5.84
N LEU A 52 -17.38 6.71 -5.17
CA LEU A 52 -18.78 6.52 -4.79
C LEU A 52 -19.72 6.41 -6.01
N PRO A 53 -19.71 7.32 -6.99
CA PRO A 53 -20.52 7.18 -8.20
C PRO A 53 -20.23 5.90 -8.97
N ILE A 54 -18.94 5.54 -9.14
CA ILE A 54 -18.54 4.32 -9.83
C ILE A 54 -19.10 3.09 -9.11
N LEU A 55 -19.02 3.05 -7.79
CA LEU A 55 -19.55 1.98 -6.96
C LEU A 55 -21.07 1.83 -7.12
N LEU A 56 -21.80 2.94 -7.18
CA LEU A 56 -23.26 2.95 -7.36
C LEU A 56 -23.63 2.52 -8.79
N ILE A 57 -22.95 3.01 -9.83
CA ILE A 57 -23.20 2.66 -11.23
C ILE A 57 -22.95 1.16 -11.46
N LEU A 58 -21.93 0.58 -10.82
CA LEU A 58 -21.63 -0.86 -10.91
C LEU A 58 -22.58 -1.73 -10.06
N GLY A 59 -23.55 -1.15 -9.39
CA GLY A 59 -24.60 -1.86 -8.64
C GLY A 59 -24.15 -2.39 -7.27
N HIS A 60 -22.97 -1.98 -6.79
CA HIS A 60 -22.44 -2.41 -5.49
C HIS A 60 -22.99 -1.62 -4.29
N GLY A 61 -24.01 -0.79 -4.48
CA GLY A 61 -24.64 -0.03 -3.38
C GLY A 61 -25.19 -0.90 -2.25
N ARG A 62 -25.62 -2.14 -2.57
CA ARG A 62 -26.09 -3.12 -1.57
C ARG A 62 -24.97 -3.70 -0.72
N ASP A 63 -23.73 -3.61 -1.17
CA ASP A 63 -22.55 -4.11 -0.48
C ASP A 63 -21.92 -3.08 0.47
N LEU A 64 -22.41 -1.83 0.48
CA LEU A 64 -21.92 -0.76 1.37
C LEU A 64 -21.82 -1.17 2.85
N PRO A 65 -22.77 -1.93 3.44
CA PRO A 65 -22.63 -2.37 4.83
C PRO A 65 -21.39 -3.24 5.10
N LYS A 66 -20.82 -3.87 4.06
CA LYS A 66 -19.59 -4.68 4.19
C LYS A 66 -18.35 -3.83 4.53
N VAL A 67 -18.42 -2.49 4.36
CA VAL A 67 -17.38 -1.54 4.81
C VAL A 67 -17.11 -1.69 6.31
N PHE A 68 -18.14 -1.98 7.11
CA PHE A 68 -18.04 -2.18 8.56
C PHE A 68 -17.58 -3.59 8.97
N ASN A 69 -17.25 -4.47 8.02
CA ASN A 69 -16.71 -5.78 8.36
C ASN A 69 -15.35 -5.61 9.05
N ARG A 70 -15.14 -6.31 10.17
CA ARG A 70 -13.91 -6.21 10.98
C ARG A 70 -12.62 -6.45 10.19
N TRP A 71 -12.64 -7.35 9.21
CA TRP A 71 -11.46 -7.66 8.40
C TRP A 71 -11.20 -6.59 7.34
N VAL A 72 -12.26 -6.00 6.78
CA VAL A 72 -12.17 -4.86 5.87
C VAL A 72 -11.65 -3.64 6.62
N ALA A 73 -12.20 -3.36 7.82
CA ALA A 73 -11.74 -2.26 8.66
C ALA A 73 -10.28 -2.43 9.09
N LEU A 74 -9.87 -3.62 9.56
CA LEU A 74 -8.49 -3.91 9.96
C LEU A 74 -7.52 -3.75 8.79
N ARG A 75 -7.89 -4.26 7.61
CA ARG A 75 -7.11 -4.08 6.39
C ARG A 75 -6.93 -2.59 6.05
N SER A 76 -8.02 -1.84 6.14
CA SER A 76 -8.00 -0.40 5.87
C SER A 76 -7.16 0.37 6.89
N LEU A 77 -7.18 -0.02 8.16
CA LEU A 77 -6.29 0.57 9.19
C LEU A 77 -4.80 0.30 8.89
N CYS A 78 -4.44 -0.90 8.47
CA CYS A 78 -3.08 -1.20 8.02
C CYS A 78 -2.67 -0.32 6.81
N GLU A 79 -3.58 -0.10 5.87
CA GLU A 79 -3.37 0.78 4.73
C GLU A 79 -3.18 2.24 5.15
N VAL A 80 -4.02 2.74 6.07
CA VAL A 80 -3.89 4.10 6.61
C VAL A 80 -2.53 4.29 7.28
N PHE A 81 -2.10 3.33 8.09
CA PHE A 81 -0.78 3.35 8.70
C PHE A 81 0.34 3.41 7.65
N ALA A 82 0.24 2.58 6.60
CA ALA A 82 1.19 2.60 5.49
C ALA A 82 1.21 3.95 4.75
N ILE A 83 0.03 4.49 4.43
CA ILE A 83 -0.11 5.76 3.69
C ILE A 83 0.41 6.94 4.51
N LEU A 84 0.07 7.01 5.80
CA LEU A 84 0.56 8.08 6.69
C LEU A 84 2.10 8.04 6.80
N SER A 85 2.67 6.85 7.03
CA SER A 85 4.11 6.69 7.06
C SER A 85 4.76 7.06 5.72
N PHE A 86 4.15 6.68 4.60
CA PHE A 86 4.64 6.98 3.26
C PHE A 86 4.64 8.48 2.98
N ILE A 87 3.53 9.19 3.24
CA ILE A 87 3.43 10.62 2.91
C ILE A 87 4.36 11.47 3.77
N LEU A 88 4.55 11.10 5.04
CA LEU A 88 5.49 11.78 5.93
C LEU A 88 6.94 11.57 5.47
N ALA A 89 7.29 10.36 5.07
CA ALA A 89 8.61 10.09 4.50
C ALA A 89 8.79 10.78 3.14
N LEU A 90 7.76 10.78 2.28
CA LEU A 90 7.79 11.40 0.96
C LEU A 90 8.01 12.92 1.04
N ASN A 91 7.58 13.56 2.11
CA ASN A 91 7.82 14.98 2.34
C ASN A 91 9.31 15.30 2.45
N GLU A 92 10.07 14.44 3.14
CA GLU A 92 11.48 14.68 3.50
C GLU A 92 12.49 13.93 2.61
N MET A 93 12.05 12.83 1.95
CA MET A 93 12.92 11.94 1.21
C MET A 93 12.64 11.99 -0.30
N PRO A 94 13.64 11.68 -1.15
CA PRO A 94 13.42 11.38 -2.56
C PRO A 94 12.46 10.21 -2.74
N ILE A 95 11.56 10.31 -3.75
CA ILE A 95 10.59 9.27 -4.05
C ILE A 95 11.25 7.91 -4.37
N ALA A 96 12.44 7.94 -4.98
CA ALA A 96 13.19 6.75 -5.33
C ALA A 96 13.62 5.96 -4.08
N ASP A 97 14.10 6.66 -3.04
CA ASP A 97 14.60 6.02 -1.82
C ASP A 97 13.46 5.39 -1.01
N ILE A 98 12.36 6.13 -0.82
CA ILE A 98 11.21 5.59 -0.09
C ILE A 98 10.56 4.42 -0.83
N THR A 99 10.46 4.49 -2.17
CA THR A 99 9.90 3.38 -2.95
C THR A 99 10.80 2.15 -2.92
N ALA A 100 12.13 2.32 -2.94
CA ALA A 100 13.07 1.23 -2.81
C ALA A 100 12.95 0.52 -1.44
N ILE A 101 12.84 1.29 -0.35
CA ILE A 101 12.63 0.73 0.99
C ILE A 101 11.26 0.02 1.08
N ALA A 102 10.20 0.62 0.52
CA ALA A 102 8.86 0.03 0.53
C ALA A 102 8.79 -1.32 -0.21
N GLN A 103 9.70 -1.61 -1.14
CA GLN A 103 9.80 -2.90 -1.83
C GLN A 103 10.18 -4.09 -0.90
N ILE A 104 10.48 -3.84 0.37
CA ILE A 104 10.57 -4.89 1.38
C ILE A 104 9.18 -5.50 1.67
N ALA A 105 8.08 -4.80 1.41
CA ALA A 105 6.73 -5.27 1.77
C ALA A 105 6.43 -6.71 1.31
N PRO A 106 6.70 -7.15 0.05
CA PRO A 106 6.46 -8.53 -0.36
C PRO A 106 7.26 -9.56 0.46
N LEU A 107 8.47 -9.19 0.91
CA LEU A 107 9.31 -10.05 1.73
C LEU A 107 8.73 -10.19 3.13
N LEU A 108 8.24 -9.09 3.71
CA LEU A 108 7.53 -9.09 4.99
C LEU A 108 6.22 -9.88 4.92
N VAL A 109 5.51 -9.85 3.77
CA VAL A 109 4.33 -10.70 3.54
C VAL A 109 4.70 -12.17 3.62
N LEU A 110 5.76 -12.60 2.93
CA LEU A 110 6.23 -13.99 2.96
C LEU A 110 6.61 -14.42 4.39
N LEU A 111 7.35 -13.56 5.09
CA LEU A 111 7.73 -13.81 6.48
C LEU A 111 6.50 -13.89 7.40
N GLY A 112 5.54 -12.99 7.22
CA GLY A 112 4.29 -12.99 7.97
C GLY A 112 3.44 -14.23 7.70
N ILE A 113 3.36 -14.70 6.46
CA ILE A 113 2.65 -15.93 6.11
C ILE A 113 3.28 -17.13 6.82
N TRP A 114 4.60 -17.22 6.81
CA TRP A 114 5.31 -18.26 7.54
C TRP A 114 5.01 -18.22 9.05
N LEU A 115 5.06 -17.03 9.64
CA LEU A 115 4.90 -16.86 11.08
C LEU A 115 3.44 -17.08 11.55
N PHE A 116 2.44 -16.59 10.80
CA PHE A 116 1.03 -16.62 11.21
C PHE A 116 0.23 -17.81 10.66
N PHE A 117 0.66 -18.39 9.54
CA PHE A 117 -0.05 -19.50 8.88
C PHE A 117 0.75 -20.80 8.92
N GLY A 118 2.00 -20.78 9.37
CA GLY A 118 2.83 -21.97 9.51
C GLY A 118 3.29 -22.57 8.17
N ASP A 119 3.13 -21.84 7.06
CA ASP A 119 3.59 -22.30 5.76
C ASP A 119 5.12 -22.42 5.74
N ARG A 120 5.63 -23.60 5.36
CA ARG A 120 7.08 -23.83 5.32
C ARG A 120 7.72 -23.01 4.20
N ILE A 121 8.60 -22.09 4.58
CA ILE A 121 9.42 -21.34 3.63
C ILE A 121 10.66 -22.20 3.31
N GLY A 122 10.86 -22.50 2.01
CA GLY A 122 12.08 -23.16 1.57
C GLY A 122 13.32 -22.28 1.79
N MET A 123 14.49 -22.91 2.04
CA MET A 123 15.76 -22.20 2.27
C MET A 123 16.10 -21.16 1.21
N LEU A 124 15.79 -21.43 -0.06
CA LEU A 124 16.02 -20.47 -1.16
C LEU A 124 15.19 -19.18 -0.96
N ARG A 125 13.92 -19.30 -0.56
CA ARG A 125 13.06 -18.12 -0.30
C ARG A 125 13.56 -17.33 0.90
N LEU A 126 14.02 -18.01 1.95
CA LEU A 126 14.61 -17.36 3.12
C LEU A 126 15.90 -16.60 2.75
N ALA A 127 16.75 -17.16 1.92
CA ALA A 127 17.94 -16.49 1.41
C ALA A 127 17.60 -15.25 0.58
N LEU A 128 16.59 -15.34 -0.31
CA LEU A 128 16.13 -14.21 -1.11
C LEU A 128 15.54 -13.09 -0.23
N ILE A 129 14.81 -13.44 0.85
CA ILE A 129 14.34 -12.46 1.84
C ILE A 129 15.53 -11.74 2.48
N GLY A 130 16.55 -12.47 2.89
CA GLY A 130 17.78 -11.90 3.46
C GLY A 130 18.47 -10.93 2.50
N VAL A 131 18.65 -11.31 1.24
CA VAL A 131 19.23 -10.45 0.20
C VAL A 131 18.40 -9.18 -0.02
N GLY A 132 17.07 -9.31 -0.09
CA GLY A 132 16.17 -8.18 -0.26
C GLY A 132 16.22 -7.19 0.91
N ILE A 133 16.21 -7.68 2.15
CA ILE A 133 16.37 -6.85 3.36
C ILE A 133 17.71 -6.14 3.36
N THR A 134 18.80 -6.85 3.03
CA THR A 134 20.14 -6.26 2.93
C THR A 134 20.17 -5.16 1.86
N GLY A 135 19.57 -5.38 0.69
CA GLY A 135 19.47 -4.35 -0.36
C GLY A 135 18.74 -3.09 0.12
N ALA A 136 17.62 -3.24 0.83
CA ALA A 136 16.90 -2.09 1.36
C ALA A 136 17.66 -1.37 2.49
N LEU A 137 18.41 -2.09 3.33
CA LEU A 137 19.30 -1.48 4.33
C LEU A 137 20.43 -0.69 3.67
N LEU A 138 20.97 -1.18 2.55
CA LEU A 138 21.97 -0.45 1.77
C LEU A 138 21.43 0.84 1.16
N VAL A 139 20.15 0.87 0.74
CA VAL A 139 19.49 2.10 0.28
C VAL A 139 19.21 3.04 1.44
N ALA A 140 18.68 2.53 2.55
CA ALA A 140 18.37 3.33 3.74
C ALA A 140 19.62 3.88 4.43
N GLN A 141 20.77 3.24 4.27
CA GLN A 141 22.07 3.59 4.88
C GLN A 141 21.98 4.02 6.35
N PRO A 142 21.33 3.25 7.23
CA PRO A 142 21.12 3.65 8.61
C PRO A 142 22.46 3.89 9.31
N GLY A 143 22.63 5.07 9.95
CA GLY A 143 23.86 5.42 10.68
C GLY A 143 24.93 6.13 9.87
N SER A 144 24.72 6.41 8.57
CA SER A 144 25.61 7.27 7.79
C SER A 144 25.18 8.75 7.93
N GLU A 145 26.08 9.70 7.66
CA GLU A 145 25.73 11.13 7.60
C GLU A 145 24.70 11.45 6.51
N ALA A 146 24.59 10.58 5.50
CA ALA A 146 23.59 10.66 4.41
C ALA A 146 22.24 10.00 4.79
N ALA A 147 22.15 9.30 5.93
CA ALA A 147 20.94 8.63 6.34
C ALA A 147 19.85 9.62 6.69
N SER A 148 18.73 9.57 5.98
CA SER A 148 17.55 10.31 6.41
C SER A 148 16.93 9.63 7.66
N PRO A 149 16.71 10.37 8.76
CA PRO A 149 15.97 9.84 9.91
C PRO A 149 14.57 9.33 9.51
N MET A 150 14.04 9.82 8.39
CA MET A 150 12.74 9.44 7.84
C MET A 150 12.75 8.08 7.12
N ALA A 151 13.92 7.47 6.88
CA ALA A 151 14.02 6.12 6.30
C ALA A 151 13.26 5.08 7.14
N ILE A 152 13.16 5.27 8.47
CA ILE A 152 12.37 4.43 9.36
C ILE A 152 10.89 4.44 8.99
N LEU A 153 10.36 5.54 8.49
CA LEU A 153 8.98 5.63 8.02
C LEU A 153 8.77 4.81 6.73
N GLY A 154 9.80 4.67 5.90
CA GLY A 154 9.79 3.74 4.76
C GLY A 154 9.60 2.28 5.20
N PHE A 155 10.26 1.86 6.28
CA PHE A 155 10.05 0.52 6.86
C PHE A 155 8.65 0.37 7.46
N PHE A 156 8.11 1.40 8.13
CA PHE A 156 6.73 1.39 8.61
C PHE A 156 5.72 1.33 7.46
N THR A 157 6.00 2.00 6.35
CA THR A 157 5.21 1.87 5.12
C THR A 157 5.18 0.42 4.64
N ALA A 158 6.35 -0.22 4.54
CA ALA A 158 6.45 -1.62 4.14
C ALA A 158 5.73 -2.56 5.12
N LEU A 159 5.84 -2.31 6.42
CA LEU A 159 5.17 -3.11 7.46
C LEU A 159 3.64 -2.97 7.37
N GLY A 160 3.14 -1.75 7.21
CA GLY A 160 1.71 -1.50 7.03
C GLY A 160 1.16 -2.15 5.77
N ALA A 161 1.89 -2.04 4.64
CA ALA A 161 1.54 -2.69 3.39
C ALA A 161 1.53 -4.22 3.51
N ALA A 162 2.52 -4.81 4.18
CA ALA A 162 2.56 -6.25 4.44
C ALA A 162 1.40 -6.69 5.34
N GLY A 163 1.12 -5.95 6.40
CA GLY A 163 -0.03 -6.20 7.28
C GLY A 163 -1.35 -6.17 6.52
N ARG A 164 -1.56 -5.16 5.67
CA ARG A 164 -2.70 -5.06 4.77
C ARG A 164 -2.87 -6.32 3.90
N ASP A 165 -1.79 -6.79 3.28
CA ASP A 165 -1.84 -7.93 2.36
C ASP A 165 -2.10 -9.25 3.10
N ILE A 166 -1.56 -9.41 4.31
CA ILE A 166 -1.83 -10.56 5.18
C ILE A 166 -3.31 -10.56 5.62
N VAL A 167 -3.84 -9.41 6.07
CA VAL A 167 -5.23 -9.27 6.51
C VAL A 167 -6.20 -9.44 5.34
N THR A 168 -5.84 -9.04 4.12
CA THR A 168 -6.65 -9.21 2.91
C THR A 168 -7.04 -10.67 2.68
N ARG A 169 -6.21 -11.63 3.07
CA ARG A 169 -6.52 -13.06 2.98
C ARG A 169 -7.70 -13.50 3.87
N LYS A 170 -8.02 -12.70 4.90
CA LYS A 170 -9.15 -12.96 5.83
C LYS A 170 -10.41 -12.17 5.48
N VAL A 171 -10.36 -11.29 4.47
CA VAL A 171 -11.54 -10.59 3.96
C VAL A 171 -12.49 -11.61 3.33
N PRO A 172 -13.80 -11.58 3.64
CA PRO A 172 -14.75 -12.55 3.13
C PRO A 172 -14.75 -12.62 1.60
N PRO A 173 -14.75 -13.82 1.01
CA PRO A 173 -14.87 -13.99 -0.43
C PRO A 173 -16.19 -13.36 -0.91
N GLY A 174 -16.18 -12.69 -2.06
CA GLY A 174 -17.34 -11.97 -2.58
C GLY A 174 -17.48 -10.51 -2.07
N THR A 175 -16.49 -9.98 -1.34
CA THR A 175 -16.41 -8.55 -1.07
C THR A 175 -15.80 -7.85 -2.30
N PRO A 176 -16.55 -6.94 -2.99
CA PRO A 176 -16.02 -6.23 -4.14
C PRO A 176 -14.79 -5.39 -3.76
N ALA A 177 -13.76 -5.39 -4.61
CA ALA A 177 -12.55 -4.59 -4.36
C ALA A 177 -12.84 -3.09 -4.15
N LEU A 178 -13.87 -2.56 -4.85
CA LEU A 178 -14.32 -1.17 -4.70
C LEU A 178 -14.83 -0.85 -3.30
N ILE A 179 -15.49 -1.80 -2.63
CA ILE A 179 -15.96 -1.63 -1.24
C ILE A 179 -14.75 -1.53 -0.29
N VAL A 180 -13.75 -2.36 -0.51
CA VAL A 180 -12.51 -2.34 0.29
C VAL A 180 -11.76 -1.03 0.09
N THR A 181 -11.64 -0.57 -1.17
CA THR A 181 -11.03 0.73 -1.50
C THR A 181 -11.81 1.89 -0.86
N PHE A 182 -13.13 1.89 -0.97
CA PHE A 182 -13.98 2.91 -0.39
C PHE A 182 -13.87 2.96 1.14
N SER A 183 -13.82 1.79 1.81
CA SER A 183 -13.55 1.70 3.25
C SER A 183 -12.22 2.37 3.63
N THR A 184 -11.17 2.08 2.86
CA THR A 184 -9.85 2.68 3.09
C THR A 184 -9.89 4.20 2.96
N LEU A 185 -10.53 4.72 1.90
CA LEU A 185 -10.66 6.17 1.68
C LEU A 185 -11.38 6.87 2.84
N LEU A 186 -12.48 6.26 3.33
CA LEU A 186 -13.21 6.80 4.48
C LEU A 186 -12.35 6.85 5.74
N ILE A 187 -11.62 5.76 6.04
CA ILE A 187 -10.79 5.70 7.25
C ILE A 187 -9.59 6.66 7.12
N VAL A 188 -8.98 6.77 5.94
CA VAL A 188 -7.92 7.76 5.69
C VAL A 188 -8.40 9.17 5.99
N MET A 189 -9.61 9.54 5.49
CA MET A 189 -10.19 10.86 5.75
C MET A 189 -10.51 11.11 7.22
N LEU A 190 -10.83 10.06 7.98
CA LEU A 190 -11.12 10.18 9.43
C LEU A 190 -9.85 10.28 10.27
N CYS A 191 -8.71 9.78 9.77
CA CYS A 191 -7.43 9.74 10.49
C CYS A 191 -6.47 10.87 10.11
N ALA A 192 -6.72 11.56 8.99
CA ALA A 192 -5.91 12.69 8.51
C ALA A 192 -6.45 14.04 9.02
#